data_948cc700621f9ca8e63b7d81b9b59317
#
_entry.id   948cc700621f9ca8e63b7d81b9b59317
#
_cell.length_a   1.000
_cell.length_b   1.000
_cell.length_c   1.000
_cell.angle_alpha   90.00
_cell.angle_beta   90.00
_cell.angle_gamma   90.00
#
_symmetry.space_group_name_H-M   'P 1'
#
loop_
_entity.id
_entity.type
_entity.pdbx_description
1 polymer ?
#
loop_
_entity_poly.entity_id
_entity_poly.type
_entity_poly.pdbx_seq_one_letter_code
_entity_poly.pdbx_strand_id
1 'polypeptide(L)'
;AQAYREILAHVVDDPRDALVVQPCTGVFGLIGFSGKAGREAECLSFVNGLKSDYGEDWWFDCVLAFAQTEVGQLSEAEVSIERSYAAKPSNANAAHYMAHFRYEQGNADTGLNFIRQWREGYDKRGVLHCHISWHEAIWALEAGDIDTAWRIIETDVMPGGA
;
A
#
# COMPACT_ATOMS: atom_id res chain seq x y z
N ALA A 1 12.16 0.06 18.63
CA ALA A 1 13.48 0.74 18.68
C ALA A 1 14.65 -0.23 18.40
N GLN A 2 14.74 -1.39 19.05
CA GLN A 2 15.86 -2.33 18.82
C GLN A 2 15.75 -2.99 17.43
N ALA A 3 14.61 -3.61 17.12
CA ALA A 3 14.40 -4.27 15.84
C ALA A 3 14.72 -3.37 14.62
N TYR A 4 14.31 -2.11 14.68
CA TYR A 4 14.63 -1.15 13.62
C TYR A 4 16.14 -0.90 13.46
N ARG A 5 16.89 -0.82 14.57
CA ARG A 5 18.36 -0.67 14.51
C ARG A 5 19.04 -1.91 13.91
N GLU A 6 18.55 -3.11 14.26
CA GLU A 6 19.07 -4.35 13.68
C GLU A 6 18.82 -4.44 12.17
N ILE A 7 17.62 -4.00 11.72
CA ILE A 7 17.31 -3.93 10.29
C ILE A 7 18.23 -2.93 9.57
N LEU A 8 18.43 -1.73 10.16
CA LEU A 8 19.35 -0.75 9.57
C LEU A 8 20.78 -1.26 9.45
N ALA A 9 21.25 -2.07 10.41
CA ALA A 9 22.56 -2.70 10.32
C ALA A 9 22.59 -3.80 9.24
N HIS A 10 21.55 -4.62 9.17
CA HIS A 10 21.47 -5.71 8.20
C HIS A 10 21.44 -5.21 6.74
N VAL A 11 20.65 -4.19 6.43
CA VAL A 11 20.52 -3.67 5.05
C VAL A 11 21.80 -3.00 4.51
N VAL A 12 22.80 -2.75 5.35
CA VAL A 12 24.12 -2.28 4.90
C VAL A 12 24.84 -3.39 4.12
N ASP A 13 24.73 -4.62 4.59
CA ASP A 13 25.38 -5.78 3.99
C ASP A 13 24.47 -6.48 2.97
N ASP A 14 23.16 -6.56 3.27
CA ASP A 14 22.15 -7.27 2.48
C ASP A 14 20.95 -6.36 2.13
N PRO A 15 21.15 -5.31 1.31
CA PRO A 15 20.10 -4.31 1.02
C PRO A 15 18.88 -4.89 0.28
N ARG A 16 19.02 -6.03 -0.39
CA ARG A 16 17.95 -6.69 -1.15
C ARG A 16 17.19 -7.77 -0.37
N ASP A 17 17.42 -7.89 0.92
CA ASP A 17 16.63 -8.80 1.75
C ASP A 17 15.22 -8.21 2.02
N ALA A 18 14.32 -8.45 1.06
CA ALA A 18 12.96 -7.94 1.10
C ALA A 18 12.18 -8.37 2.36
N LEU A 19 12.47 -9.55 2.92
CA LEU A 19 11.80 -10.03 4.13
C LEU A 19 12.22 -9.22 5.36
N VAL A 20 13.47 -8.75 5.40
CA VAL A 20 13.98 -7.90 6.47
C VAL A 20 13.59 -6.44 6.26
N VAL A 21 13.53 -5.97 5.01
CA VAL A 21 13.10 -4.60 4.66
C VAL A 21 11.61 -4.37 4.92
N GLN A 22 10.76 -5.35 4.56
CA GLN A 22 9.29 -5.26 4.64
C GLN A 22 8.76 -4.76 6.00
N PRO A 23 9.26 -5.19 7.18
CA PRO A 23 8.82 -4.67 8.47
C PRO A 23 9.04 -3.17 8.69
N CYS A 24 9.85 -2.51 7.89
CA CYS A 24 10.07 -1.05 7.99
C CYS A 24 9.22 -0.26 7.01
N THR A 25 8.47 -0.93 6.11
CA THR A 25 7.68 -0.28 5.07
C THR A 25 6.20 -0.19 5.44
N GLY A 26 5.52 0.81 4.91
CA GLY A 26 4.08 1.02 5.12
C GLY A 26 3.71 1.56 6.51
N VAL A 27 2.45 1.93 6.64
CA VAL A 27 1.90 2.54 7.86
C VAL A 27 1.91 1.60 9.07
N PHE A 28 1.82 0.30 8.84
CA PHE A 28 1.86 -0.74 9.88
C PHE A 28 3.27 -1.28 10.15
N GLY A 29 4.29 -0.69 9.51
CA GLY A 29 5.68 -1.03 9.75
C GLY A 29 6.24 -0.39 11.02
N LEU A 30 7.47 -0.77 11.37
CA LEU A 30 8.17 -0.27 12.56
C LEU A 30 8.35 1.25 12.57
N ILE A 31 8.50 1.86 11.38
CA ILE A 31 8.58 3.32 11.24
C ILE A 31 7.17 3.91 11.40
N GLY A 32 6.17 3.41 10.69
CA GLY A 32 4.79 3.87 10.74
C GLY A 32 4.19 3.84 12.14
N PHE A 33 4.36 2.73 12.84
CA PHE A 33 3.90 2.58 14.23
C PHE A 33 4.74 3.33 15.29
N SER A 34 5.81 3.99 14.88
CA SER A 34 6.66 4.73 15.84
C SER A 34 5.92 5.84 16.58
N GLY A 35 4.83 6.36 15.99
CA GLY A 35 4.09 7.51 16.50
C GLY A 35 4.85 8.84 16.41
N LYS A 36 6.02 8.87 15.78
CA LYS A 36 6.85 10.07 15.67
C LYS A 36 6.29 11.02 14.62
N ALA A 37 6.39 12.30 14.86
CA ALA A 37 6.20 13.30 13.82
C ALA A 37 7.26 13.11 12.73
N GLY A 38 6.84 13.16 11.46
CA GLY A 38 7.73 12.98 10.30
C GLY A 38 8.10 11.52 9.99
N ARG A 39 7.41 10.54 10.56
CA ARG A 39 7.63 9.11 10.27
C ARG A 39 7.41 8.76 8.80
N GLU A 40 6.53 9.48 8.12
CA GLU A 40 6.28 9.30 6.69
C GLU A 40 7.53 9.68 5.86
N ALA A 41 8.16 10.80 6.21
CA ALA A 41 9.42 11.22 5.60
C ALA A 41 10.60 10.30 5.99
N GLU A 42 10.63 9.77 7.22
CA GLU A 42 11.60 8.77 7.67
C GLU A 42 11.44 7.48 6.84
N CYS A 43 10.21 7.02 6.60
CA CYS A 43 9.92 5.85 5.79
C CYS A 43 10.40 6.05 4.34
N LEU A 44 10.06 7.18 3.71
CA LEU A 44 10.54 7.50 2.37
C LEU A 44 12.07 7.58 2.31
N SER A 45 12.72 8.17 3.30
CA SER A 45 14.19 8.25 3.37
C SER A 45 14.82 6.85 3.46
N PHE A 46 14.25 5.96 4.27
CA PHE A 46 14.69 4.57 4.37
C PHE A 46 14.55 3.84 3.04
N VAL A 47 13.38 3.90 2.40
CA VAL A 47 13.14 3.26 1.11
C VAL A 47 14.05 3.84 0.01
N ASN A 48 14.17 5.16 -0.09
CA ASN A 48 15.04 5.81 -1.08
C ASN A 48 16.52 5.40 -0.92
N GLY A 49 16.97 5.14 0.31
CA GLY A 49 18.32 4.65 0.57
C GLY A 49 18.65 3.31 -0.10
N LEU A 50 17.63 2.50 -0.37
CA LEU A 50 17.77 1.17 -0.99
C LEU A 50 17.50 1.17 -2.50
N LYS A 51 17.08 2.29 -3.08
CA LYS A 51 16.63 2.37 -4.48
C LYS A 51 17.67 1.89 -5.49
N SER A 52 18.94 2.23 -5.29
CA SER A 52 20.02 1.82 -6.18
C SER A 52 20.24 0.30 -6.22
N ASP A 53 19.92 -0.38 -5.13
CA ASP A 53 20.14 -1.81 -5.00
C ASP A 53 19.03 -2.63 -5.65
N TYR A 54 17.79 -2.12 -5.63
CA TYR A 54 16.63 -2.81 -6.20
C TYR A 54 16.44 -2.54 -7.70
N GLY A 55 16.79 -1.35 -8.20
CA GLY A 55 16.54 -0.98 -9.60
C GLY A 55 15.04 -0.98 -9.92
N GLU A 56 14.66 -1.64 -11.03
CA GLU A 56 13.26 -1.76 -11.48
C GLU A 56 12.59 -3.05 -10.96
N ASP A 57 12.58 -3.24 -9.66
CA ASP A 57 11.94 -4.38 -9.00
C ASP A 57 10.48 -4.04 -8.67
N TRP A 58 9.52 -4.86 -9.12
CA TRP A 58 8.08 -4.62 -8.96
C TRP A 58 7.64 -4.52 -7.49
N TRP A 59 8.25 -5.30 -6.59
CA TRP A 59 7.95 -5.23 -5.16
C TRP A 59 8.47 -3.92 -4.57
N PHE A 60 9.70 -3.57 -4.92
CA PHE A 60 10.32 -2.34 -4.44
C PHE A 60 9.59 -1.09 -4.96
N ASP A 61 9.21 -1.07 -6.25
CA ASP A 61 8.41 0.01 -6.84
C ASP A 61 7.07 0.18 -6.12
N CYS A 62 6.43 -0.91 -5.71
CA CYS A 62 5.21 -0.88 -4.92
C CYS A 62 5.41 -0.17 -3.58
N VAL A 63 6.47 -0.52 -2.85
CA VAL A 63 6.81 0.05 -1.55
C VAL A 63 7.22 1.52 -1.67
N LEU A 64 8.01 1.84 -2.69
CA LEU A 64 8.45 3.20 -2.97
C LEU A 64 7.27 4.11 -3.32
N ALA A 65 6.37 3.65 -4.19
CA ALA A 65 5.18 4.39 -4.57
C ALA A 65 4.32 4.75 -3.35
N PHE A 66 4.12 3.79 -2.44
CA PHE A 66 3.38 4.05 -1.22
C PHE A 66 4.06 5.12 -0.36
N ALA A 67 5.37 4.99 -0.10
CA ALA A 67 6.11 5.97 0.69
C ALA A 67 6.11 7.38 0.05
N GLN A 68 6.14 7.47 -1.28
CA GLN A 68 6.02 8.72 -2.03
C GLN A 68 4.62 9.33 -1.89
N THR A 69 3.58 8.51 -1.98
CA THR A 69 2.18 8.95 -1.81
C THR A 69 1.95 9.57 -0.43
N GLU A 70 2.45 8.92 0.62
CA GLU A 70 2.29 9.37 2.02
C GLU A 70 2.93 10.73 2.32
N VAL A 71 3.90 11.17 1.50
CA VAL A 71 4.52 12.50 1.62
C VAL A 71 4.08 13.49 0.54
N GLY A 72 3.11 13.12 -0.29
CA GLY A 72 2.55 13.98 -1.35
C GLY A 72 3.41 14.10 -2.61
N GLN A 73 4.41 13.23 -2.82
CA GLN A 73 5.20 13.14 -4.05
C GLN A 73 4.42 12.39 -5.14
N LEU A 74 3.26 12.92 -5.53
CA LEU A 74 2.31 12.18 -6.36
C LEU A 74 2.82 11.91 -7.78
N SER A 75 3.59 12.81 -8.37
CA SER A 75 4.15 12.59 -9.71
C SER A 75 5.15 11.44 -9.75
N GLU A 76 5.99 11.33 -8.74
CA GLU A 76 6.95 10.23 -8.59
C GLU A 76 6.26 8.92 -8.22
N ALA A 77 5.25 9.00 -7.35
CA ALA A 77 4.44 7.87 -6.95
C ALA A 77 3.71 7.23 -8.14
N GLU A 78 3.17 8.05 -9.06
CA GLU A 78 2.51 7.57 -10.28
C GLU A 78 3.43 6.67 -11.10
N VAL A 79 4.64 7.12 -11.39
CA VAL A 79 5.62 6.35 -12.16
C VAL A 79 5.94 5.01 -11.49
N SER A 80 6.15 5.04 -10.17
CA SER A 80 6.51 3.84 -9.40
C SER A 80 5.34 2.85 -9.32
N ILE A 81 4.12 3.33 -9.03
CA ILE A 81 2.97 2.43 -8.87
C ILE A 81 2.50 1.84 -10.20
N GLU A 82 2.53 2.60 -11.28
CA GLU A 82 2.17 2.10 -12.61
C GLU A 82 3.15 1.02 -13.07
N ARG A 83 4.45 1.20 -12.87
CA ARG A 83 5.48 0.21 -13.19
C ARG A 83 5.30 -1.06 -12.36
N SER A 84 5.11 -0.93 -11.06
CA SER A 84 4.85 -2.06 -10.16
C SER A 84 3.61 -2.85 -10.58
N TYR A 85 2.50 -2.14 -10.82
CA TYR A 85 1.24 -2.77 -11.19
C TYR A 85 1.30 -3.44 -12.57
N ALA A 86 1.93 -2.79 -13.56
CA ALA A 86 2.11 -3.37 -14.89
C ALA A 86 2.95 -4.66 -14.85
N ALA A 87 3.99 -4.70 -14.03
CA ALA A 87 4.84 -5.88 -13.88
C ALA A 87 4.15 -7.03 -13.13
N LYS A 88 3.27 -6.73 -12.17
CA LYS A 88 2.59 -7.73 -11.34
C LYS A 88 1.14 -7.33 -11.01
N PRO A 89 0.20 -7.39 -11.96
CA PRO A 89 -1.20 -6.96 -11.75
C PRO A 89 -1.95 -7.75 -10.67
N SER A 90 -1.50 -8.97 -10.37
CA SER A 90 -2.06 -9.81 -9.30
C SER A 90 -1.55 -9.48 -7.90
N ASN A 91 -0.63 -8.50 -7.76
CA ASN A 91 -0.11 -8.08 -6.47
C ASN A 91 -1.15 -7.22 -5.72
N ALA A 92 -1.71 -7.77 -4.65
CA ALA A 92 -2.73 -7.10 -3.86
C ALA A 92 -2.24 -5.80 -3.19
N ASN A 93 -0.96 -5.72 -2.79
CA ASN A 93 -0.39 -4.47 -2.29
C ASN A 93 -0.30 -3.40 -3.39
N ALA A 94 0.10 -3.77 -4.61
CA ALA A 94 0.16 -2.80 -5.71
C ALA A 94 -1.24 -2.27 -6.07
N ALA A 95 -2.25 -3.13 -6.12
CA ALA A 95 -3.63 -2.70 -6.32
C ALA A 95 -4.14 -1.80 -5.18
N HIS A 96 -3.86 -2.16 -3.94
CA HIS A 96 -4.20 -1.39 -2.76
C HIS A 96 -3.53 0.00 -2.78
N TYR A 97 -2.23 0.07 -3.05
CA TYR A 97 -1.50 1.34 -3.10
C TYR A 97 -1.86 2.19 -4.32
N MET A 98 -2.19 1.58 -5.46
CA MET A 98 -2.77 2.30 -6.60
C MET A 98 -4.09 2.98 -6.20
N ALA A 99 -4.91 2.32 -5.40
CA ALA A 99 -6.14 2.89 -4.90
C ALA A 99 -5.88 4.10 -3.98
N HIS A 100 -4.96 3.97 -3.01
CA HIS A 100 -4.53 5.09 -2.17
C HIS A 100 -4.00 6.27 -3.01
N PHE A 101 -3.13 6.00 -3.96
CA PHE A 101 -2.58 7.01 -4.85
C PHE A 101 -3.67 7.80 -5.59
N ARG A 102 -4.65 7.11 -6.16
CA ARG A 102 -5.77 7.75 -6.87
C ARG A 102 -6.65 8.58 -5.93
N TYR A 103 -6.82 8.13 -4.70
CA TYR A 103 -7.53 8.88 -3.67
C TYR A 103 -6.80 10.21 -3.36
N GLU A 104 -5.50 10.14 -3.10
CA GLU A 104 -4.68 11.31 -2.80
C GLU A 104 -4.57 12.30 -3.99
N GLN A 105 -4.71 11.82 -5.22
CA GLN A 105 -4.85 12.68 -6.39
C GLN A 105 -6.20 13.42 -6.49
N GLY A 106 -7.16 13.12 -5.63
CA GLY A 106 -8.53 13.62 -5.72
C GLY A 106 -9.39 12.89 -6.76
N ASN A 107 -8.95 11.72 -7.24
CA ASN A 107 -9.63 10.91 -8.23
C ASN A 107 -10.38 9.73 -7.60
N ALA A 108 -11.15 9.98 -6.54
CA ALA A 108 -11.85 8.98 -5.75
C ALA A 108 -12.72 8.03 -6.59
N ASP A 109 -13.49 8.55 -7.55
CA ASP A 109 -14.33 7.75 -8.44
C ASP A 109 -13.51 6.77 -9.29
N THR A 110 -12.36 7.22 -9.80
CA THR A 110 -11.46 6.38 -10.60
C THR A 110 -10.81 5.31 -9.72
N GLY A 111 -10.43 5.65 -8.50
CA GLY A 111 -9.90 4.72 -7.50
C GLY A 111 -10.93 3.67 -7.11
N LEU A 112 -12.17 4.09 -6.83
CA LEU A 112 -13.28 3.20 -6.50
C LEU A 112 -13.57 2.20 -7.62
N ASN A 113 -13.71 2.68 -8.86
CA ASN A 113 -13.95 1.81 -10.02
C ASN A 113 -12.81 0.82 -10.25
N PHE A 114 -11.56 1.27 -10.10
CA PHE A 114 -10.39 0.42 -10.21
C PHE A 114 -10.41 -0.70 -9.18
N ILE A 115 -10.63 -0.38 -7.90
CA ILE A 115 -10.56 -1.39 -6.83
C ILE A 115 -11.73 -2.37 -6.88
N ARG A 116 -12.91 -1.93 -7.30
CA ARG A 116 -14.07 -2.80 -7.55
C ARG A 116 -13.73 -3.87 -8.59
N GLN A 117 -13.24 -3.47 -9.75
CA GLN A 117 -12.89 -4.39 -10.83
C GLN A 117 -11.76 -5.34 -10.43
N TRP A 118 -10.72 -4.81 -9.79
CA TRP A 118 -9.60 -5.63 -9.36
C TRP A 118 -10.02 -6.70 -8.34
N ARG A 119 -10.86 -6.31 -7.38
CA ARG A 119 -11.32 -7.19 -6.29
C ARG A 119 -12.19 -8.36 -6.78
N GLU A 120 -12.89 -8.23 -7.89
CA GLU A 120 -13.69 -9.32 -8.47
C GLU A 120 -12.87 -10.59 -8.75
N GLY A 121 -11.59 -10.43 -9.10
CA GLY A 121 -10.64 -11.53 -9.35
C GLY A 121 -9.82 -11.96 -8.15
N TYR A 122 -9.96 -11.31 -6.99
CA TYR A 122 -9.14 -11.59 -5.81
C TYR A 122 -9.77 -12.64 -4.91
N ASP A 123 -8.97 -13.63 -4.49
CA ASP A 123 -9.44 -14.70 -3.60
C ASP A 123 -9.85 -14.12 -2.23
N LYS A 124 -11.08 -14.41 -1.80
CA LYS A 124 -11.61 -13.97 -0.48
C LYS A 124 -10.78 -14.45 0.71
N ARG A 125 -10.01 -15.52 0.56
CA ARG A 125 -9.05 -16.02 1.57
C ARG A 125 -7.73 -15.23 1.59
N GLY A 126 -7.55 -14.32 0.65
CA GLY A 126 -6.34 -13.49 0.57
C GLY A 126 -6.22 -12.55 1.75
N VAL A 127 -5.00 -12.38 2.26
CA VAL A 127 -4.68 -11.59 3.47
C VAL A 127 -5.23 -10.16 3.41
N LEU A 128 -5.28 -9.56 2.21
CA LEU A 128 -5.75 -8.18 2.04
C LEU A 128 -7.24 -8.08 1.65
N HIS A 129 -7.98 -9.20 1.56
CA HIS A 129 -9.37 -9.16 1.13
C HIS A 129 -10.22 -8.23 1.99
N CYS A 130 -10.23 -8.42 3.28
CA CYS A 130 -10.98 -7.60 4.24
C CYS A 130 -10.57 -6.11 4.12
N HIS A 131 -9.26 -5.83 4.09
CA HIS A 131 -8.74 -4.47 4.06
C HIS A 131 -9.08 -3.74 2.75
N ILE A 132 -8.93 -4.40 1.61
CA ILE A 132 -9.30 -3.83 0.29
C ILE A 132 -10.82 -3.62 0.20
N SER A 133 -11.61 -4.54 0.73
CA SER A 133 -13.06 -4.41 0.80
C SER A 133 -13.48 -3.23 1.66
N TRP A 134 -12.78 -3.00 2.76
CA TRP A 134 -13.00 -1.83 3.62
C TRP A 134 -12.75 -0.51 2.88
N HIS A 135 -11.70 -0.40 2.06
CA HIS A 135 -11.48 0.78 1.22
C HIS A 135 -12.63 1.00 0.23
N GLU A 136 -13.10 -0.05 -0.44
CA GLU A 136 -14.26 0.08 -1.33
C GLU A 136 -15.50 0.57 -0.59
N ALA A 137 -15.74 0.06 0.63
CA ALA A 137 -16.89 0.47 1.43
C ALA A 137 -16.80 1.96 1.83
N ILE A 138 -15.63 2.45 2.25
CA ILE A 138 -15.44 3.87 2.59
C ILE A 138 -15.71 4.76 1.37
N TRP A 139 -15.17 4.41 0.21
CA TRP A 139 -15.37 5.22 -0.99
C TRP A 139 -16.78 5.17 -1.52
N ALA A 140 -17.47 4.03 -1.39
CA ALA A 140 -18.89 3.95 -1.67
C ALA A 140 -19.69 4.90 -0.76
N LEU A 141 -19.34 4.95 0.53
CA LEU A 141 -19.96 5.86 1.50
C LEU A 141 -19.70 7.33 1.14
N GLU A 142 -18.49 7.70 0.77
CA GLU A 142 -18.15 9.05 0.32
C GLU A 142 -18.92 9.45 -0.97
N ALA A 143 -19.16 8.49 -1.86
CA ALA A 143 -19.99 8.68 -3.05
C ALA A 143 -21.50 8.72 -2.74
N GLY A 144 -21.92 8.56 -1.48
CA GLY A 144 -23.31 8.53 -1.06
C GLY A 144 -24.02 7.18 -1.30
N ASP A 145 -23.31 6.15 -1.71
CA ASP A 145 -23.85 4.80 -1.93
C ASP A 145 -23.82 3.98 -0.62
N ILE A 146 -24.70 4.37 0.30
CA ILE A 146 -24.75 3.80 1.65
C ILE A 146 -25.10 2.31 1.61
N ASP A 147 -25.99 1.89 0.73
CA ASP A 147 -26.43 0.49 0.62
C ASP A 147 -25.25 -0.42 0.18
N THR A 148 -24.48 0.02 -0.80
CA THR A 148 -23.27 -0.71 -1.21
C THR A 148 -22.22 -0.73 -0.10
N ALA A 149 -21.98 0.38 0.59
CA ALA A 149 -21.04 0.45 1.70
C ALA A 149 -21.41 -0.56 2.79
N TRP A 150 -22.68 -0.58 3.21
CA TRP A 150 -23.19 -1.48 4.25
C TRP A 150 -23.10 -2.95 3.83
N ARG A 151 -23.53 -3.27 2.62
CA ARG A 151 -23.45 -4.62 2.07
C ARG A 151 -22.00 -5.15 2.11
N ILE A 152 -21.02 -4.34 1.68
CA ILE A 152 -19.61 -4.75 1.69
C ILE A 152 -19.11 -4.97 3.12
N ILE A 153 -19.46 -4.07 4.04
CA ILE A 153 -19.09 -4.21 5.45
C ILE A 153 -19.58 -5.54 6.01
N GLU A 154 -20.85 -5.88 5.76
CA GLU A 154 -21.46 -7.11 6.29
C GLU A 154 -20.90 -8.38 5.65
N THR A 155 -20.60 -8.33 4.34
CA THR A 155 -20.20 -9.55 3.60
C THR A 155 -18.70 -9.82 3.54
N ASP A 156 -17.88 -8.78 3.60
CA ASP A 156 -16.44 -8.89 3.29
C ASP A 156 -15.51 -8.30 4.38
N VAL A 157 -16.04 -7.52 5.33
CA VAL A 157 -15.23 -6.84 6.36
C VAL A 157 -15.49 -7.35 7.77
N MET A 158 -16.75 -7.56 8.14
CA MET A 158 -17.11 -8.03 9.50
C MET A 158 -16.66 -9.49 9.71
N PRO A 159 -16.38 -9.89 10.96
CA PRO A 159 -16.06 -11.28 11.28
C PRO A 159 -17.13 -12.24 10.76
N GLY A 160 -16.73 -13.21 9.95
CA GLY A 160 -17.63 -14.18 9.30
C GLY A 160 -18.11 -13.75 7.90
N GLY A 161 -17.69 -12.56 7.41
CA GLY A 161 -18.00 -12.08 6.05
C GLY A 161 -16.97 -12.54 4.98
N ALA A 162 -16.02 -13.39 5.34
CA ALA A 162 -15.03 -13.93 4.40
C ALA A 162 -14.84 -15.42 4.61
#